data_f756cae0a093fd2c261d76913fbc8504
#
_entry.id   f756cae0a093fd2c261d76913fbc8504
#
_cell.length_a   1.000
_cell.length_b   1.000
_cell.length_c   1.000
_cell.angle_alpha   90.00
_cell.angle_beta   90.00
_cell.angle_gamma   90.00
#
_symmetry.space_group_name_H-M   'P 1'
#
loop_
_entity.id
_entity.type
_entity.pdbx_description
1 polymer ?
#
loop_
_entity_poly.entity_id
_entity_poly.type
_entity_poly.pdbx_seq_one_letter_code
_entity_poly.pdbx_strand_id
1 'polypeptide(L)'
;GLISSISQNVFAHTRSVSYSNWLITESEIIMTFTVPAREVTKLDEYKLLYPDLNASLQKHLSNSIVPTPELELSESKPVRTEQGTVGTEHTYRLENINLLNIRIDSFFPIAPGHTHYATIKDEKMSHRTVIINQKNKSINLISNQTEIANQGFKEMFSDYINLGFFHILSGLDHLVFLLVLLLLCTSLKQLVLAATGFTIGHSVTLFLAASNLIIPKMQVIESLIGLTIVIASIEAIRLPIRELKRLRELIIVFIGFALILSIFTSFLSNTLLIIGIALLVISVLTLMEDEDTSTRYRPALAAIFGTIHGFGFANVLSEIEIIKSNFLIALFGFNIGVELGQILVLAFLWPAFLMISKEPNQNQF
;
A
#
# COMPACT_ATOMS: atom_id res chain seq x y z
N GLY A 1 -19.97 11.56 -32.77
CA GLY A 1 -20.86 11.45 -31.61
C GLY A 1 -20.94 10.02 -31.09
N LEU A 2 -19.78 9.37 -30.72
CA LEU A 2 -19.79 8.02 -30.10
C LEU A 2 -18.45 7.64 -29.45
N ILE A 3 -17.57 8.60 -29.14
CA ILE A 3 -16.28 8.34 -28.45
C ILE A 3 -16.13 9.17 -27.15
N SER A 4 -17.20 9.74 -26.61
CA SER A 4 -17.12 10.60 -25.40
C SER A 4 -17.70 9.99 -24.11
N SER A 5 -17.80 8.65 -24.00
CA SER A 5 -18.40 8.02 -22.82
C SER A 5 -17.64 6.81 -22.25
N ILE A 6 -16.33 6.70 -22.49
CA ILE A 6 -15.49 5.70 -21.84
C ILE A 6 -14.29 6.40 -21.17
N SER A 7 -14.60 7.34 -20.29
CA SER A 7 -13.69 7.72 -19.19
C SER A 7 -14.34 7.31 -17.87
N GLN A 8 -14.71 6.05 -17.72
CA GLN A 8 -14.84 5.49 -16.40
C GLN A 8 -13.42 5.28 -15.90
N ASN A 9 -13.03 6.16 -14.97
CA ASN A 9 -11.82 6.04 -14.19
C ASN A 9 -11.72 4.60 -13.67
N VAL A 10 -10.84 3.81 -14.27
CA VAL A 10 -10.31 2.59 -13.66
C VAL A 10 -9.40 3.08 -12.54
N PHE A 11 -10.01 3.51 -11.44
CA PHE A 11 -9.28 3.70 -10.20
C PHE A 11 -8.88 2.29 -9.75
N ALA A 12 -7.59 1.98 -9.82
CA ALA A 12 -7.02 0.97 -8.96
C ALA A 12 -7.61 1.21 -7.56
N HIS A 13 -8.25 0.20 -6.98
CA HIS A 13 -8.94 0.31 -5.70
C HIS A 13 -7.90 0.55 -4.60
N THR A 14 -7.43 1.80 -4.48
CA THR A 14 -6.67 2.21 -3.32
C THR A 14 -7.58 2.03 -2.11
N ARG A 15 -7.11 1.21 -1.18
CA ARG A 15 -7.82 0.89 0.07
C ARG A 15 -8.25 2.18 0.76
N SER A 16 -9.48 2.24 1.27
CA SER A 16 -9.95 3.36 2.05
C SER A 16 -9.20 3.37 3.39
N VAL A 17 -8.46 4.44 3.67
CA VAL A 17 -7.66 4.59 4.89
C VAL A 17 -7.83 5.99 5.48
N SER A 18 -7.69 6.10 6.79
CA SER A 18 -7.58 7.39 7.49
C SER A 18 -6.64 7.27 8.69
N TYR A 19 -6.17 8.39 9.18
CA TYR A 19 -5.17 8.48 10.25
C TYR A 19 -5.62 9.47 11.30
N SER A 20 -5.28 9.21 12.57
CA SER A 20 -5.42 10.19 13.64
C SER A 20 -4.22 10.16 14.58
N ASN A 21 -3.75 11.35 14.95
CA ASN A 21 -2.71 11.56 15.94
C ASN A 21 -3.36 12.17 17.18
N TRP A 22 -3.22 11.51 18.31
CA TRP A 22 -3.77 11.90 19.60
C TRP A 22 -2.64 12.33 20.54
N LEU A 23 -2.60 13.60 20.88
CA LEU A 23 -1.68 14.16 21.88
C LEU A 23 -2.44 14.37 23.18
N ILE A 24 -2.02 13.68 24.23
CA ILE A 24 -2.63 13.77 25.57
C ILE A 24 -1.71 14.62 26.43
N THR A 25 -2.23 15.76 26.89
CA THR A 25 -1.58 16.67 27.84
C THR A 25 -2.30 16.61 29.20
N GLU A 26 -1.82 17.34 30.21
CA GLU A 26 -2.48 17.38 31.53
C GLU A 26 -3.90 17.97 31.49
N SER A 27 -4.20 18.86 30.54
CA SER A 27 -5.48 19.62 30.50
C SER A 27 -6.29 19.39 29.24
N GLU A 28 -5.71 18.86 28.18
CA GLU A 28 -6.33 18.76 26.86
C GLU A 28 -5.93 17.50 26.12
N ILE A 29 -6.80 17.06 25.21
CA ILE A 29 -6.51 16.03 24.21
C ILE A 29 -6.65 16.69 22.83
N ILE A 30 -5.58 16.69 22.07
CA ILE A 30 -5.54 17.21 20.70
C ILE A 30 -5.53 16.04 19.74
N MET A 31 -6.56 15.93 18.91
CA MET A 31 -6.67 14.94 17.85
C MET A 31 -6.51 15.60 16.50
N THR A 32 -5.49 15.22 15.74
CA THR A 32 -5.35 15.58 14.33
C THR A 32 -5.80 14.40 13.48
N PHE A 33 -6.84 14.58 12.67
CA PHE A 33 -7.37 13.53 11.79
C PHE A 33 -7.08 13.88 10.33
N THR A 34 -6.59 12.90 9.55
CA THR A 34 -6.30 13.08 8.11
C THR A 34 -6.87 11.94 7.28
N VAL A 35 -7.36 12.27 6.08
CA VAL A 35 -7.99 11.31 5.17
C VAL A 35 -7.88 11.79 3.72
N PRO A 36 -7.77 10.89 2.72
CA PRO A 36 -7.82 11.29 1.31
C PRO A 36 -9.11 12.04 0.98
N ALA A 37 -9.00 13.15 0.23
CA ALA A 37 -10.12 14.03 -0.13
C ALA A 37 -11.29 13.26 -0.81
N ARG A 38 -10.97 12.23 -1.60
CA ARG A 38 -11.97 11.35 -2.25
C ARG A 38 -12.85 10.60 -1.25
N GLU A 39 -12.39 10.32 -0.03
CA GLU A 39 -13.21 9.65 0.99
C GLU A 39 -14.22 10.64 1.55
N VAL A 40 -13.81 11.89 1.74
CA VAL A 40 -14.72 12.97 2.21
C VAL A 40 -15.84 13.24 1.20
N THR A 41 -15.57 13.15 -0.10
CA THR A 41 -16.61 13.34 -1.13
C THR A 41 -17.71 12.30 -1.11
N LYS A 42 -17.54 11.17 -0.42
CA LYS A 42 -18.53 10.12 -0.24
C LYS A 42 -19.48 10.37 0.93
N LEU A 43 -19.17 11.33 1.80
CA LEU A 43 -19.94 11.65 2.99
C LEU A 43 -21.26 12.36 2.62
N ASP A 44 -22.30 12.10 3.39
CA ASP A 44 -23.57 12.83 3.25
C ASP A 44 -23.41 14.31 3.65
N GLU A 45 -22.56 14.58 4.62
CA GLU A 45 -22.19 15.95 5.01
C GLU A 45 -21.59 16.74 3.84
N TYR A 46 -20.82 16.10 2.94
CA TYR A 46 -20.27 16.75 1.76
C TYR A 46 -21.36 17.14 0.76
N LYS A 47 -22.40 16.32 0.61
CA LYS A 47 -23.53 16.68 -0.25
C LYS A 47 -24.28 17.92 0.25
N LEU A 48 -24.28 18.15 1.58
CA LEU A 48 -24.92 19.29 2.21
C LEU A 48 -24.04 20.55 2.22
N LEU A 49 -22.72 20.39 2.29
CA LEU A 49 -21.73 21.48 2.48
C LEU A 49 -20.86 21.70 1.23
N TYR A 50 -21.24 21.14 0.09
CA TYR A 50 -20.49 21.26 -1.16
C TYR A 50 -20.15 22.74 -1.49
N PRO A 51 -18.92 23.04 -1.91
CA PRO A 51 -17.77 22.16 -2.15
C PRO A 51 -16.77 22.08 -0.97
N ASP A 52 -17.17 22.43 0.26
CA ASP A 52 -16.27 22.54 1.42
C ASP A 52 -15.95 21.16 2.03
N LEU A 53 -14.79 20.61 1.67
CA LEU A 53 -14.29 19.35 2.19
C LEU A 53 -13.95 19.43 3.69
N ASN A 54 -13.38 20.56 4.16
CA ASN A 54 -12.97 20.70 5.54
C ASN A 54 -14.17 20.79 6.48
N ALA A 55 -15.16 21.63 6.17
CA ALA A 55 -16.39 21.72 6.95
C ALA A 55 -17.14 20.38 6.97
N SER A 56 -17.15 19.65 5.85
CA SER A 56 -17.76 18.32 5.75
C SER A 56 -17.09 17.31 6.65
N LEU A 57 -15.76 17.26 6.64
CA LEU A 57 -14.98 16.37 7.51
C LEU A 57 -15.18 16.72 8.99
N GLN A 58 -15.08 18.00 9.38
CA GLN A 58 -15.28 18.46 10.75
C GLN A 58 -16.66 18.02 11.30
N LYS A 59 -17.72 18.27 10.54
CA LYS A 59 -19.09 17.89 10.92
C LYS A 59 -19.24 16.38 11.04
N HIS A 60 -18.67 15.63 10.11
CA HIS A 60 -18.70 14.16 10.16
C HIS A 60 -18.02 13.61 11.39
N LEU A 61 -16.80 14.08 11.70
CA LEU A 61 -16.03 13.60 12.85
C LEU A 61 -16.66 13.97 14.18
N SER A 62 -17.28 15.14 14.30
CA SER A 62 -18.02 15.53 15.52
C SER A 62 -19.16 14.56 15.86
N ASN A 63 -19.72 13.88 14.86
CA ASN A 63 -20.79 12.89 15.04
C ASN A 63 -20.30 11.44 15.16
N SER A 64 -19.11 11.14 14.64
CA SER A 64 -18.61 9.76 14.49
C SER A 64 -17.47 9.40 15.46
N ILE A 65 -16.93 10.37 16.17
CA ILE A 65 -15.94 10.17 17.25
C ILE A 65 -16.63 10.41 18.58
N VAL A 66 -16.77 9.34 19.37
CA VAL A 66 -17.54 9.35 20.63
C VAL A 66 -16.63 8.99 21.80
N PRO A 67 -16.19 10.00 22.59
CA PRO A 67 -15.46 9.75 23.84
C PRO A 67 -16.38 9.21 24.94
N THR A 68 -15.84 8.32 25.76
CA THR A 68 -16.54 7.76 26.94
C THR A 68 -15.56 7.72 28.12
N PRO A 69 -15.73 8.56 29.17
CA PRO A 69 -16.84 9.52 29.37
C PRO A 69 -16.84 10.63 28.30
N GLU A 70 -17.99 11.30 28.15
CA GLU A 70 -18.17 12.40 27.24
C GLU A 70 -17.21 13.56 27.55
N LEU A 71 -16.55 14.08 26.50
CA LEU A 71 -15.61 15.20 26.60
C LEU A 71 -16.18 16.42 25.88
N GLU A 72 -15.94 17.59 26.43
CA GLU A 72 -16.27 18.85 25.78
C GLU A 72 -15.31 19.10 24.61
N LEU A 73 -15.85 19.21 23.38
CA LEU A 73 -15.09 19.65 22.21
C LEU A 73 -14.94 21.18 22.29
N SER A 74 -13.74 21.65 22.64
CA SER A 74 -13.47 23.08 22.84
C SER A 74 -13.16 23.80 21.53
N GLU A 75 -12.50 23.16 20.58
CA GLU A 75 -12.12 23.73 19.29
C GLU A 75 -12.12 22.67 18.18
N SER A 76 -12.50 23.10 16.97
CA SER A 76 -12.36 22.32 15.74
C SER A 76 -11.89 23.23 14.61
N LYS A 77 -10.73 22.92 14.01
CA LYS A 77 -10.14 23.74 12.93
C LYS A 77 -9.53 22.87 11.83
N PRO A 78 -9.54 23.36 10.57
CA PRO A 78 -8.87 22.66 9.48
C PRO A 78 -7.35 22.71 9.65
N VAL A 79 -6.67 21.61 9.26
CA VAL A 79 -5.21 21.50 9.28
C VAL A 79 -4.68 21.50 7.85
N ARG A 80 -3.54 22.15 7.64
CA ARG A 80 -2.86 22.15 6.34
C ARG A 80 -2.25 20.78 6.11
N THR A 81 -2.68 20.12 5.02
CA THR A 81 -2.26 18.76 4.65
C THR A 81 -1.60 18.77 3.28
N GLU A 82 -1.02 17.64 2.88
CA GLU A 82 -0.49 17.45 1.53
C GLU A 82 -1.58 17.47 0.47
N GLN A 83 -1.18 17.67 -0.78
CA GLN A 83 -2.11 17.73 -1.91
C GLN A 83 -2.87 16.39 -2.06
N GLY A 84 -4.20 16.46 -2.06
CA GLY A 84 -5.07 15.29 -2.19
C GLY A 84 -5.58 14.72 -0.86
N THR A 85 -5.15 15.25 0.28
CA THR A 85 -5.67 14.91 1.61
C THR A 85 -6.44 16.07 2.24
N VAL A 86 -7.27 15.77 3.22
CA VAL A 86 -8.04 16.71 4.04
C VAL A 86 -7.78 16.39 5.49
N GLY A 87 -7.56 17.41 6.31
CA GLY A 87 -7.28 17.24 7.73
C GLY A 87 -8.02 18.21 8.62
N THR A 88 -8.34 17.76 9.83
CA THR A 88 -8.93 18.61 10.87
C THR A 88 -8.29 18.28 12.21
N GLU A 89 -8.23 19.29 13.08
CA GLU A 89 -7.79 19.17 14.46
C GLU A 89 -8.97 19.44 15.38
N HIS A 90 -9.21 18.52 16.33
CA HIS A 90 -10.19 18.65 17.39
C HIS A 90 -9.46 18.73 18.72
N THR A 91 -9.77 19.73 19.54
CA THR A 91 -9.26 19.86 20.89
C THR A 91 -10.38 19.58 21.89
N TYR A 92 -10.16 18.61 22.76
CA TYR A 92 -11.08 18.25 23.83
C TYR A 92 -10.49 18.67 25.16
N ARG A 93 -11.35 19.22 26.06
CA ARG A 93 -10.94 19.53 27.44
C ARG A 93 -10.87 18.25 28.26
N LEU A 94 -9.75 18.08 28.96
CA LEU A 94 -9.54 16.91 29.84
C LEU A 94 -9.78 17.32 31.30
N GLU A 95 -10.74 16.66 31.96
CA GLU A 95 -11.02 16.83 33.40
C GLU A 95 -10.70 15.51 34.09
N ASN A 96 -9.66 15.47 34.93
CA ASN A 96 -9.29 14.38 35.87
C ASN A 96 -9.86 12.97 35.56
N ILE A 97 -9.59 12.46 34.35
CA ILE A 97 -10.13 11.19 33.88
C ILE A 97 -9.04 10.11 33.98
N ASN A 98 -9.33 9.01 34.71
CA ASN A 98 -8.42 7.87 34.86
C ASN A 98 -8.57 6.81 33.77
N LEU A 99 -9.67 6.81 33.07
CA LEU A 99 -9.96 5.89 31.97
C LEU A 99 -10.73 6.63 30.86
N LEU A 100 -10.21 6.64 29.66
CA LEU A 100 -10.87 7.25 28.52
C LEU A 100 -10.87 6.30 27.35
N ASN A 101 -12.07 5.94 26.91
CA ASN A 101 -12.28 5.14 25.71
C ASN A 101 -12.85 6.05 24.61
N ILE A 102 -12.32 5.94 23.39
CA ILE A 102 -12.83 6.65 22.22
C ILE A 102 -13.34 5.61 21.23
N ARG A 103 -14.61 5.73 20.85
CA ARG A 103 -15.17 5.00 19.73
C ARG A 103 -15.08 5.84 18.48
N ILE A 104 -14.58 5.23 17.40
CA ILE A 104 -14.38 5.86 16.08
C ILE A 104 -15.23 5.08 15.09
N ASP A 105 -16.37 5.64 14.67
CA ASP A 105 -17.24 5.06 13.64
C ASP A 105 -16.96 5.62 12.23
N SER A 106 -16.28 6.75 12.13
CA SER A 106 -16.02 7.62 10.98
C SER A 106 -16.41 7.03 9.59
N PHE A 107 -15.51 6.43 8.83
CA PHE A 107 -15.78 5.98 7.45
C PHE A 107 -16.31 4.55 7.32
N PHE A 108 -16.41 3.79 8.41
CA PHE A 108 -16.84 2.39 8.38
C PHE A 108 -18.25 2.16 7.82
N PRO A 109 -19.24 3.04 8.02
CA PRO A 109 -20.59 2.85 7.44
C PRO A 109 -20.60 2.93 5.90
N ILE A 110 -19.74 3.75 5.30
CA ILE A 110 -19.69 3.99 3.86
C ILE A 110 -18.59 3.18 3.14
N ALA A 111 -17.62 2.68 3.89
CA ALA A 111 -16.51 1.86 3.39
C ALA A 111 -16.21 0.72 4.38
N PRO A 112 -16.91 -0.43 4.29
CA PRO A 112 -16.73 -1.54 5.23
C PRO A 112 -15.30 -2.10 5.31
N GLY A 113 -14.51 -1.95 4.24
CA GLY A 113 -13.10 -2.29 4.19
C GLY A 113 -12.14 -1.19 4.66
N HIS A 114 -12.67 -0.09 5.21
CA HIS A 114 -11.88 1.02 5.74
C HIS A 114 -10.97 0.56 6.88
N THR A 115 -9.76 1.13 6.92
CA THR A 115 -8.82 0.94 8.03
C THR A 115 -8.42 2.30 8.56
N HIS A 116 -8.52 2.47 9.87
CA HIS A 116 -8.10 3.70 10.53
C HIS A 116 -6.89 3.41 11.43
N TYR A 117 -5.87 4.24 11.33
CA TYR A 117 -4.66 4.18 12.14
C TYR A 117 -4.67 5.30 13.15
N ALA A 118 -4.71 4.97 14.44
CA ALA A 118 -4.69 5.92 15.53
C ALA A 118 -3.34 5.86 16.25
N THR A 119 -2.58 6.94 16.22
CA THR A 119 -1.33 7.08 16.97
C THR A 119 -1.58 7.94 18.21
N ILE A 120 -1.23 7.41 19.37
CA ILE A 120 -1.45 8.05 20.67
C ILE A 120 -0.08 8.43 21.23
N LYS A 121 0.05 9.68 21.64
CA LYS A 121 1.26 10.25 22.27
C LYS A 121 0.89 10.82 23.63
N ASP A 122 1.64 10.48 24.65
CA ASP A 122 1.53 11.11 25.98
C ASP A 122 2.72 12.03 26.27
N GLU A 123 2.64 12.84 27.33
CA GLU A 123 3.72 13.76 27.71
C GLU A 123 5.04 13.04 28.08
N LYS A 124 4.98 11.75 28.45
CA LYS A 124 6.13 10.93 28.77
C LYS A 124 6.81 10.33 27.52
N MET A 125 6.43 10.80 26.33
CA MET A 125 6.92 10.30 25.04
C MET A 125 6.65 8.82 24.80
N SER A 126 5.68 8.21 25.44
CA SER A 126 5.19 6.91 25.02
C SER A 126 4.31 7.09 23.77
N HIS A 127 4.60 6.31 22.77
CA HIS A 127 3.84 6.33 21.52
C HIS A 127 3.29 4.95 21.26
N ARG A 128 2.03 4.85 20.91
CA ARG A 128 1.43 3.60 20.43
C ARG A 128 0.52 3.85 19.26
N THR A 129 0.55 2.97 18.29
CA THR A 129 -0.37 2.99 17.15
C THR A 129 -1.34 1.83 17.28
N VAL A 130 -2.63 2.11 17.13
CA VAL A 130 -3.72 1.15 17.17
C VAL A 130 -4.39 1.11 15.80
N ILE A 131 -4.62 -0.09 15.29
CA ILE A 131 -5.34 -0.31 14.04
C ILE A 131 -6.81 -0.53 14.34
N ILE A 132 -7.65 0.34 13.81
CA ILE A 132 -9.10 0.32 13.99
C ILE A 132 -9.76 -0.13 12.70
N ASN A 133 -10.71 -1.04 12.81
CA ASN A 133 -11.45 -1.60 11.68
C ASN A 133 -12.92 -1.84 12.05
N GLN A 134 -13.71 -2.34 11.12
CA GLN A 134 -15.14 -2.61 11.34
C GLN A 134 -15.45 -3.48 12.57
N LYS A 135 -14.52 -4.38 12.96
CA LYS A 135 -14.72 -5.28 14.10
C LYS A 135 -14.27 -4.67 15.42
N ASN A 136 -13.23 -3.83 15.38
CA ASN A 136 -12.70 -3.15 16.56
C ASN A 136 -12.68 -1.64 16.31
N LYS A 137 -13.65 -0.93 16.85
CA LYS A 137 -13.91 0.50 16.62
C LYS A 137 -13.51 1.39 17.79
N SER A 138 -12.94 0.84 18.85
CA SER A 138 -12.66 1.57 20.08
C SER A 138 -11.18 1.55 20.44
N ILE A 139 -10.70 2.65 20.98
CA ILE A 139 -9.35 2.82 21.54
C ILE A 139 -9.43 3.31 22.98
N ASN A 140 -8.58 2.77 23.84
CA ASN A 140 -8.38 3.32 25.18
C ASN A 140 -7.24 4.34 25.11
N LEU A 141 -7.53 5.62 25.31
CA LEU A 141 -6.52 6.67 25.33
C LEU A 141 -5.76 6.73 26.65
N ILE A 142 -6.48 6.66 27.75
CA ILE A 142 -5.93 6.68 29.11
C ILE A 142 -6.24 5.34 29.78
N SER A 143 -5.23 4.64 30.25
CA SER A 143 -5.35 3.36 30.92
C SER A 143 -4.26 3.24 31.99
N ASN A 144 -4.52 2.50 33.10
CA ASN A 144 -3.55 2.29 34.17
C ASN A 144 -2.26 1.66 33.62
N GLN A 145 -1.13 2.34 33.81
CA GLN A 145 0.17 2.14 33.15
C GLN A 145 0.82 0.76 33.33
N THR A 146 0.34 -0.10 34.22
CA THR A 146 1.01 -1.37 34.56
C THR A 146 0.70 -2.53 33.61
N GLU A 147 -0.39 -2.48 32.85
CA GLU A 147 -0.75 -3.54 31.88
C GLU A 147 -0.22 -3.28 30.46
N ILE A 148 0.12 -2.04 30.12
CA ILE A 148 0.39 -1.60 28.75
C ILE A 148 1.78 -2.03 28.25
N ALA A 149 2.79 -2.09 29.12
CA ALA A 149 4.17 -2.34 28.70
C ALA A 149 4.43 -3.79 28.20
N ASN A 150 3.72 -4.77 28.73
CA ASN A 150 3.90 -6.19 28.38
C ASN A 150 2.93 -6.70 27.30
N GLN A 151 1.75 -6.10 27.14
CA GLN A 151 0.81 -6.41 26.06
C GLN A 151 1.24 -5.76 24.73
N GLY A 152 1.84 -4.59 24.77
CA GLY A 152 2.10 -3.77 23.59
C GLY A 152 2.97 -4.42 22.49
N PHE A 153 4.00 -5.17 22.85
CA PHE A 153 4.90 -5.77 21.87
C PHE A 153 4.24 -6.90 21.05
N LYS A 154 3.58 -7.84 21.74
CA LYS A 154 2.99 -9.02 21.10
C LYS A 154 1.77 -8.65 20.25
N GLU A 155 0.95 -7.74 20.73
CA GLU A 155 -0.21 -7.21 20.02
C GLU A 155 0.24 -6.41 18.79
N MET A 156 1.18 -5.48 18.95
CA MET A 156 1.74 -4.71 17.84
C MET A 156 2.35 -5.62 16.77
N PHE A 157 3.16 -6.60 17.15
CA PHE A 157 3.76 -7.53 16.20
C PHE A 157 2.70 -8.33 15.41
N SER A 158 1.65 -8.80 16.12
CA SER A 158 0.51 -9.48 15.50
C SER A 158 -0.26 -8.57 14.54
N ASP A 159 -0.46 -7.31 14.90
CA ASP A 159 -1.16 -6.32 14.08
C ASP A 159 -0.41 -6.05 12.77
N TYR A 160 0.93 -5.94 12.82
CA TYR A 160 1.73 -5.76 11.60
C TYR A 160 1.77 -7.03 10.74
N ILE A 161 1.77 -8.23 11.33
CA ILE A 161 1.60 -9.48 10.56
C ILE A 161 0.25 -9.45 9.84
N ASN A 162 -0.84 -9.14 10.55
CA ASN A 162 -2.16 -9.03 9.94
C ASN A 162 -2.20 -7.96 8.84
N LEU A 163 -1.56 -6.81 9.06
CA LEU A 163 -1.47 -5.75 8.08
C LEU A 163 -0.79 -6.22 6.79
N GLY A 164 0.37 -6.87 6.89
CA GLY A 164 1.10 -7.43 5.76
C GLY A 164 0.33 -8.54 5.04
N PHE A 165 -0.31 -9.43 5.79
CA PHE A 165 -1.14 -10.49 5.26
C PHE A 165 -2.32 -9.97 4.43
N PHE A 166 -3.08 -9.03 4.98
CA PHE A 166 -4.20 -8.43 4.27
C PHE A 166 -3.75 -7.47 3.16
N HIS A 167 -2.56 -6.88 3.24
CA HIS A 167 -1.98 -6.09 2.17
C HIS A 167 -1.87 -6.91 0.87
N ILE A 168 -1.36 -8.14 0.94
CA ILE A 168 -1.27 -9.04 -0.22
C ILE A 168 -2.66 -9.46 -0.71
N LEU A 169 -3.54 -9.88 0.19
CA LEU A 169 -4.87 -10.36 -0.20
C LEU A 169 -5.78 -9.27 -0.79
N SER A 170 -5.59 -8.02 -0.43
CA SER A 170 -6.38 -6.89 -0.92
C SER A 170 -5.72 -6.15 -2.09
N GLY A 171 -4.42 -6.36 -2.33
CA GLY A 171 -3.67 -5.72 -3.41
C GLY A 171 -3.83 -6.49 -4.72
N LEU A 172 -4.67 -5.99 -5.64
CA LEU A 172 -4.86 -6.63 -6.95
C LEU A 172 -3.56 -6.79 -7.72
N ASP A 173 -2.65 -5.81 -7.64
CA ASP A 173 -1.35 -5.83 -8.30
C ASP A 173 -0.50 -7.02 -7.81
N HIS A 174 -0.52 -7.30 -6.50
CA HIS A 174 0.18 -8.42 -5.91
C HIS A 174 -0.45 -9.76 -6.33
N LEU A 175 -1.79 -9.84 -6.32
CA LEU A 175 -2.50 -11.05 -6.73
C LEU A 175 -2.26 -11.38 -8.21
N VAL A 176 -2.32 -10.38 -9.09
CA VAL A 176 -2.03 -10.55 -10.52
C VAL A 176 -0.57 -10.93 -10.72
N PHE A 177 0.37 -10.29 -10.01
CA PHE A 177 1.78 -10.63 -10.08
C PHE A 177 2.05 -12.08 -9.62
N LEU A 178 1.44 -12.54 -8.52
CA LEU A 178 1.54 -13.93 -8.04
C LEU A 178 0.96 -14.93 -9.05
N LEU A 179 -0.14 -14.57 -9.72
CA LEU A 179 -0.71 -15.38 -10.78
C LEU A 179 0.26 -15.50 -11.98
N VAL A 180 0.90 -14.41 -12.36
CA VAL A 180 1.90 -14.41 -13.42
C VAL A 180 3.13 -15.24 -13.02
N LEU A 181 3.62 -15.13 -11.78
CA LEU A 181 4.70 -15.96 -11.27
C LEU A 181 4.33 -17.46 -11.29
N LEU A 182 3.08 -17.80 -10.98
CA LEU A 182 2.57 -19.17 -11.07
C LEU A 182 2.66 -19.72 -12.49
N LEU A 183 2.31 -18.91 -13.50
CA LEU A 183 2.40 -19.30 -14.92
C LEU A 183 3.84 -19.43 -15.42
N LEU A 184 4.75 -18.64 -14.85
CA LEU A 184 6.18 -18.64 -15.18
C LEU A 184 6.92 -19.85 -14.63
N CYS A 185 6.60 -20.27 -13.41
CA CYS A 185 7.38 -21.26 -12.68
C CYS A 185 6.93 -22.70 -13.02
N THR A 186 7.89 -23.56 -13.31
CA THR A 186 7.63 -24.99 -13.63
C THR A 186 7.67 -25.89 -12.40
N SER A 187 8.12 -25.39 -11.25
CA SER A 187 8.17 -26.12 -9.99
C SER A 187 7.82 -25.25 -8.80
N LEU A 188 7.25 -25.87 -7.76
CA LEU A 188 6.91 -25.17 -6.51
C LEU A 188 8.14 -24.52 -5.88
N LYS A 189 9.32 -25.15 -5.97
CA LYS A 189 10.57 -24.58 -5.45
C LYS A 189 10.93 -23.26 -6.15
N GLN A 190 10.83 -23.20 -7.48
CA GLN A 190 11.07 -21.96 -8.23
C GLN A 190 10.07 -20.88 -7.85
N LEU A 191 8.80 -21.25 -7.72
CA LEU A 191 7.72 -20.34 -7.36
C LEU A 191 7.94 -19.72 -5.97
N VAL A 192 8.27 -20.54 -4.97
CA VAL A 192 8.58 -20.06 -3.61
C VAL A 192 9.82 -19.16 -3.63
N LEU A 193 10.90 -19.55 -4.31
CA LEU A 193 12.11 -18.73 -4.41
C LEU A 193 11.85 -17.39 -5.08
N ALA A 194 11.01 -17.35 -6.12
CA ALA A 194 10.64 -16.09 -6.80
C ALA A 194 9.76 -15.20 -5.88
N ALA A 195 8.79 -15.79 -5.19
CA ALA A 195 7.95 -15.07 -4.23
C ALA A 195 8.78 -14.49 -3.07
N THR A 196 9.66 -15.29 -2.46
CA THR A 196 10.57 -14.82 -1.40
C THR A 196 11.54 -13.76 -1.94
N GLY A 197 12.07 -13.92 -3.15
CA GLY A 197 12.87 -12.90 -3.80
C GLY A 197 12.12 -11.57 -3.91
N PHE A 198 10.87 -11.60 -4.36
CA PHE A 198 10.00 -10.43 -4.40
C PHE A 198 9.84 -9.78 -3.01
N THR A 199 9.54 -10.59 -1.96
CA THR A 199 9.39 -10.09 -0.59
C THR A 199 10.67 -9.42 -0.08
N ILE A 200 11.85 -9.96 -0.39
CA ILE A 200 13.13 -9.34 -0.02
C ILE A 200 13.28 -7.97 -0.67
N GLY A 201 13.07 -7.87 -1.99
CA GLY A 201 13.14 -6.59 -2.70
C GLY A 201 12.13 -5.57 -2.16
N HIS A 202 10.90 -6.00 -1.96
CA HIS A 202 9.82 -5.21 -1.37
C HIS A 202 10.22 -4.68 0.02
N SER A 203 10.77 -5.53 0.88
CA SER A 203 11.20 -5.16 2.23
C SER A 203 12.27 -4.07 2.25
N VAL A 204 13.24 -4.14 1.34
CA VAL A 204 14.32 -3.15 1.24
C VAL A 204 13.76 -1.76 0.93
N THR A 205 12.91 -1.64 -0.07
CA THR A 205 12.36 -0.34 -0.48
C THR A 205 11.31 0.17 0.48
N LEU A 206 10.53 -0.72 1.08
CA LEU A 206 9.62 -0.37 2.16
C LEU A 206 10.38 0.22 3.36
N PHE A 207 11.52 -0.37 3.74
CA PHE A 207 12.41 0.17 4.77
C PHE A 207 12.92 1.57 4.39
N LEU A 208 13.44 1.76 3.18
CA LEU A 208 13.98 3.04 2.71
C LEU A 208 12.91 4.14 2.71
N ALA A 209 11.71 3.82 2.28
CA ALA A 209 10.61 4.77 2.23
C ALA A 209 10.04 5.07 3.63
N ALA A 210 9.78 4.05 4.44
CA ALA A 210 9.26 4.23 5.79
C ALA A 210 10.25 4.91 6.75
N SER A 211 11.56 4.83 6.45
CA SER A 211 12.61 5.59 7.14
C SER A 211 12.74 7.04 6.64
N ASN A 212 11.90 7.48 5.70
CA ASN A 212 12.02 8.77 5.00
C ASN A 212 13.38 9.02 4.32
N LEU A 213 14.15 7.96 4.04
CA LEU A 213 15.40 8.07 3.29
C LEU A 213 15.14 8.31 1.80
N ILE A 214 14.03 7.79 1.28
CA ILE A 214 13.57 8.01 -0.09
C ILE A 214 12.08 8.31 -0.04
N ILE A 215 11.67 9.45 -0.61
CA ILE A 215 10.27 9.84 -0.74
C ILE A 215 9.83 9.58 -2.20
N PRO A 216 9.07 8.52 -2.47
CA PRO A 216 8.68 8.16 -3.84
C PRO A 216 7.55 9.06 -4.35
N LYS A 217 7.56 9.35 -5.65
CA LYS A 217 6.42 9.96 -6.34
C LYS A 217 5.41 8.86 -6.69
N MET A 218 4.30 8.76 -5.97
CA MET A 218 3.35 7.65 -6.08
C MET A 218 2.85 7.39 -7.50
N GLN A 219 2.52 8.44 -8.28
CA GLN A 219 2.08 8.30 -9.67
C GLN A 219 3.11 7.56 -10.55
N VAL A 220 4.41 7.77 -10.30
CA VAL A 220 5.48 7.07 -11.02
C VAL A 220 5.56 5.62 -10.57
N ILE A 221 5.47 5.38 -9.25
CA ILE A 221 5.54 4.02 -8.70
C ILE A 221 4.37 3.16 -9.17
N GLU A 222 3.14 3.65 -9.14
CA GLU A 222 1.96 2.94 -9.65
C GLU A 222 2.12 2.54 -11.13
N SER A 223 2.65 3.46 -11.95
CA SER A 223 2.95 3.18 -13.36
C SER A 223 4.03 2.11 -13.53
N LEU A 224 5.06 2.12 -12.69
CA LEU A 224 6.14 1.13 -12.71
C LEU A 224 5.66 -0.24 -12.22
N ILE A 225 4.78 -0.30 -11.22
CA ILE A 225 4.14 -1.53 -10.77
C ILE A 225 3.40 -2.19 -11.94
N GLY A 226 2.54 -1.44 -12.65
CA GLY A 226 1.86 -1.94 -13.83
C GLY A 226 2.83 -2.43 -14.91
N LEU A 227 3.93 -1.70 -15.16
CA LEU A 227 4.95 -2.09 -16.11
C LEU A 227 5.63 -3.43 -15.74
N THR A 228 5.96 -3.66 -14.46
CA THR A 228 6.58 -4.92 -14.02
C THR A 228 5.66 -6.11 -14.26
N ILE A 229 4.34 -5.95 -14.04
CA ILE A 229 3.34 -6.98 -14.31
C ILE A 229 3.27 -7.28 -15.82
N VAL A 230 3.27 -6.25 -16.67
CA VAL A 230 3.27 -6.42 -18.12
C VAL A 230 4.53 -7.18 -18.59
N ILE A 231 5.71 -6.80 -18.11
CA ILE A 231 6.96 -7.47 -18.44
C ILE A 231 6.93 -8.94 -18.04
N ALA A 232 6.54 -9.24 -16.81
CA ALA A 232 6.41 -10.61 -16.33
C ALA A 232 5.38 -11.42 -17.14
N SER A 233 4.28 -10.77 -17.57
CA SER A 233 3.26 -11.41 -18.42
C SER A 233 3.77 -11.75 -19.81
N ILE A 234 4.63 -10.91 -20.40
CA ILE A 234 5.30 -11.19 -21.70
C ILE A 234 6.16 -12.45 -21.58
N GLU A 235 6.91 -12.59 -20.48
CA GLU A 235 7.69 -13.81 -20.21
C GLU A 235 6.78 -15.04 -20.07
N ALA A 236 5.64 -14.92 -19.37
CA ALA A 236 4.70 -16.01 -19.14
C ALA A 236 4.06 -16.53 -20.45
N ILE A 237 3.85 -15.67 -21.43
CA ILE A 237 3.30 -16.04 -22.76
C ILE A 237 4.32 -16.84 -23.58
N ARG A 238 5.62 -16.82 -23.23
CA ARG A 238 6.71 -17.51 -23.90
C ARG A 238 6.73 -17.20 -25.41
N LEU A 239 6.83 -15.91 -25.74
CA LEU A 239 6.91 -15.46 -27.12
C LEU A 239 8.10 -16.11 -27.84
N PRO A 240 7.97 -16.43 -29.14
CA PRO A 240 9.10 -16.88 -29.97
C PRO A 240 10.24 -15.84 -29.93
N ILE A 241 11.49 -16.30 -29.90
CA ILE A 241 12.69 -15.45 -29.86
C ILE A 241 12.67 -14.34 -30.95
N ARG A 242 12.16 -14.65 -32.14
CA ARG A 242 12.00 -13.68 -33.21
C ARG A 242 11.09 -12.52 -32.81
N GLU A 243 9.97 -12.80 -32.15
CA GLU A 243 9.00 -11.78 -31.72
C GLU A 243 9.54 -10.97 -30.55
N LEU A 244 10.26 -11.62 -29.60
CA LEU A 244 10.96 -10.91 -28.52
C LEU A 244 11.99 -9.91 -29.06
N LYS A 245 12.82 -10.32 -30.03
CA LYS A 245 13.78 -9.42 -30.69
C LYS A 245 13.11 -8.26 -31.38
N ARG A 246 12.03 -8.52 -32.12
CA ARG A 246 11.23 -7.49 -32.77
C ARG A 246 10.62 -6.51 -31.78
N LEU A 247 10.06 -7.03 -30.69
CA LEU A 247 9.50 -6.20 -29.61
C LEU A 247 10.59 -5.32 -28.98
N ARG A 248 11.75 -5.89 -28.69
CA ARG A 248 12.89 -5.13 -28.14
C ARG A 248 13.33 -4.01 -29.09
N GLU A 249 13.48 -4.28 -30.40
CA GLU A 249 13.83 -3.28 -31.38
C GLU A 249 12.82 -2.14 -31.48
N LEU A 250 11.50 -2.47 -31.45
CA LEU A 250 10.44 -1.47 -31.45
C LEU A 250 10.49 -0.60 -30.18
N ILE A 251 10.75 -1.20 -29.02
CA ILE A 251 10.89 -0.47 -27.76
C ILE A 251 12.12 0.45 -27.80
N ILE A 252 13.25 -0.01 -28.32
CA ILE A 252 14.46 0.83 -28.50
C ILE A 252 14.16 2.04 -29.38
N VAL A 253 13.47 1.84 -30.50
CA VAL A 253 13.08 2.94 -31.40
C VAL A 253 12.15 3.92 -30.71
N PHE A 254 11.13 3.41 -29.98
CA PHE A 254 10.18 4.24 -29.25
C PHE A 254 10.87 5.07 -28.16
N ILE A 255 11.78 4.45 -27.39
CA ILE A 255 12.56 5.13 -26.35
C ILE A 255 13.49 6.18 -26.98
N GLY A 256 14.16 5.85 -28.07
CA GLY A 256 14.99 6.80 -28.83
C GLY A 256 14.18 8.03 -29.27
N PHE A 257 12.97 7.80 -29.79
CA PHE A 257 12.05 8.88 -30.14
C PHE A 257 11.62 9.71 -28.92
N ALA A 258 11.26 9.04 -27.79
CA ALA A 258 10.90 9.73 -26.56
C ALA A 258 12.03 10.57 -25.98
N LEU A 259 13.29 10.08 -26.06
CA LEU A 259 14.48 10.83 -25.64
C LEU A 259 14.73 12.05 -26.55
N ILE A 260 14.58 11.90 -27.85
CA ILE A 260 14.69 13.03 -28.79
C ILE A 260 13.61 14.07 -28.47
N LEU A 261 12.36 13.64 -28.24
CA LEU A 261 11.26 14.54 -27.90
C LEU A 261 11.52 15.27 -26.57
N SER A 262 12.16 14.61 -25.60
CA SER A 262 12.49 15.21 -24.31
C SER A 262 13.50 16.33 -24.40
N ILE A 263 14.35 16.36 -25.43
CA ILE A 263 15.30 17.44 -25.72
C ILE A 263 14.57 18.72 -26.19
N PHE A 264 13.50 18.56 -26.98
CA PHE A 264 12.72 19.66 -27.53
C PHE A 264 11.63 20.21 -26.58
N THR A 265 11.27 19.44 -25.57
CA THR A 265 10.30 19.85 -24.57
C THR A 265 11.03 20.03 -23.23
N SER A 266 10.60 20.97 -22.39
CA SER A 266 11.17 21.19 -21.05
C SER A 266 11.02 19.96 -20.11
N PHE A 267 10.95 18.76 -20.68
CA PHE A 267 10.74 17.47 -20.04
C PHE A 267 12.03 16.81 -19.51
N LEU A 268 13.13 17.59 -19.46
CA LEU A 268 14.46 17.11 -19.03
C LEU A 268 14.43 16.46 -17.62
N SER A 269 13.52 16.88 -16.75
CA SER A 269 13.41 16.31 -15.37
C SER A 269 13.08 14.82 -15.34
N ASN A 270 12.49 14.27 -16.42
CA ASN A 270 12.10 12.87 -16.49
C ASN A 270 13.04 12.00 -17.36
N THR A 271 14.08 12.58 -17.94
CA THR A 271 14.99 11.89 -18.88
C THR A 271 15.72 10.73 -18.19
N LEU A 272 16.20 10.92 -16.97
CA LEU A 272 16.85 9.85 -16.20
C LEU A 272 15.89 8.70 -15.89
N LEU A 273 14.63 9.00 -15.62
CA LEU A 273 13.59 7.98 -15.39
C LEU A 273 13.35 7.17 -16.68
N ILE A 274 13.23 7.85 -17.83
CA ILE A 274 13.05 7.20 -19.13
C ILE A 274 14.23 6.28 -19.43
N ILE A 275 15.45 6.74 -19.21
CA ILE A 275 16.67 5.93 -19.39
C ILE A 275 16.66 4.72 -18.45
N GLY A 276 16.31 4.89 -17.17
CA GLY A 276 16.25 3.80 -16.19
C GLY A 276 15.22 2.74 -16.59
N ILE A 277 14.02 3.15 -16.99
CA ILE A 277 12.97 2.25 -17.50
C ILE A 277 13.46 1.53 -18.77
N ALA A 278 14.08 2.25 -19.68
CA ALA A 278 14.62 1.69 -20.90
C ALA A 278 15.64 0.57 -20.63
N LEU A 279 16.61 0.85 -19.78
CA LEU A 279 17.63 -0.12 -19.39
C LEU A 279 17.00 -1.35 -18.72
N LEU A 280 16.04 -1.17 -17.84
CA LEU A 280 15.33 -2.27 -17.20
C LEU A 280 14.63 -3.15 -18.24
N VAL A 281 13.79 -2.55 -19.08
CA VAL A 281 12.98 -3.29 -20.07
C VAL A 281 13.89 -4.02 -21.08
N ILE A 282 14.90 -3.35 -21.64
CA ILE A 282 15.81 -3.94 -22.60
C ILE A 282 16.60 -5.09 -21.97
N SER A 283 17.08 -4.92 -20.73
CA SER A 283 17.84 -5.97 -20.03
C SER A 283 16.97 -7.21 -19.78
N VAL A 284 15.72 -7.02 -19.34
CA VAL A 284 14.82 -8.15 -19.07
C VAL A 284 14.43 -8.85 -20.37
N LEU A 285 14.07 -8.12 -21.42
CA LEU A 285 13.76 -8.74 -22.73
C LEU A 285 14.97 -9.50 -23.31
N THR A 286 16.19 -9.02 -23.09
CA THR A 286 17.40 -9.72 -23.51
C THR A 286 17.62 -11.02 -22.72
N LEU A 287 17.36 -11.01 -21.42
CA LEU A 287 17.41 -12.21 -20.57
C LEU A 287 16.37 -13.26 -21.00
N MET A 288 15.19 -12.84 -21.46
CA MET A 288 14.13 -13.73 -21.93
C MET A 288 14.48 -14.45 -23.24
N GLU A 289 15.49 -14.00 -24.00
CA GLU A 289 15.92 -14.69 -25.23
C GLU A 289 16.59 -16.04 -24.96
N ASP A 290 17.07 -16.27 -23.75
CA ASP A 290 17.62 -17.55 -23.28
C ASP A 290 16.80 -18.08 -22.10
N GLU A 291 16.04 -19.16 -22.33
CA GLU A 291 15.12 -19.73 -21.33
C GLU A 291 15.86 -20.26 -20.11
N ASP A 292 17.04 -20.85 -20.25
CA ASP A 292 17.84 -21.35 -19.13
C ASP A 292 18.32 -20.21 -18.26
N THR A 293 18.82 -19.15 -18.87
CA THR A 293 19.25 -17.92 -18.19
C THR A 293 18.08 -17.24 -17.50
N SER A 294 16.95 -17.05 -18.19
CA SER A 294 15.73 -16.47 -17.63
C SER A 294 15.27 -17.26 -16.39
N THR A 295 15.16 -18.56 -16.51
CA THR A 295 14.74 -19.45 -15.40
C THR A 295 15.65 -19.32 -14.18
N ARG A 296 16.96 -19.25 -14.38
CA ARG A 296 17.96 -19.13 -13.33
C ARG A 296 17.86 -17.80 -12.57
N TYR A 297 17.58 -16.72 -13.28
CA TYR A 297 17.55 -15.36 -12.70
C TYR A 297 16.15 -14.90 -12.25
N ARG A 298 15.09 -15.69 -12.43
CA ARG A 298 13.72 -15.35 -11.99
C ARG A 298 13.62 -14.85 -10.55
N PRO A 299 14.25 -15.47 -9.54
CA PRO A 299 14.18 -14.95 -8.18
C PRO A 299 14.81 -13.55 -8.05
N ALA A 300 15.90 -13.29 -8.77
CA ALA A 300 16.55 -11.99 -8.79
C ALA A 300 15.70 -10.94 -9.51
N LEU A 301 15.08 -11.30 -10.64
CA LEU A 301 14.13 -10.42 -11.34
C LEU A 301 12.90 -10.11 -10.49
N ALA A 302 12.36 -11.13 -9.80
CA ALA A 302 11.26 -10.93 -8.86
C ALA A 302 11.67 -9.99 -7.71
N ALA A 303 12.90 -10.08 -7.21
CA ALA A 303 13.42 -9.14 -6.22
C ALA A 303 13.49 -7.70 -6.76
N ILE A 304 13.97 -7.51 -7.99
CA ILE A 304 13.97 -6.19 -8.64
C ILE A 304 12.54 -5.64 -8.78
N PHE A 305 11.58 -6.47 -9.19
CA PHE A 305 10.18 -6.05 -9.27
C PHE A 305 9.61 -5.76 -7.88
N GLY A 306 9.96 -6.56 -6.87
CA GLY A 306 9.64 -6.31 -5.47
C GLY A 306 10.11 -4.95 -4.97
N THR A 307 11.31 -4.48 -5.40
CA THR A 307 11.80 -3.15 -5.01
C THR A 307 10.88 -2.02 -5.52
N ILE A 308 10.25 -2.18 -6.66
CA ILE A 308 9.29 -1.21 -7.19
C ILE A 308 7.99 -1.27 -6.37
N HIS A 309 7.47 -2.47 -6.11
CA HIS A 309 6.22 -2.67 -5.37
C HIS A 309 6.31 -2.21 -3.91
N GLY A 310 7.48 -2.34 -3.25
CA GLY A 310 7.66 -1.91 -1.87
C GLY A 310 7.49 -0.39 -1.68
N PHE A 311 7.84 0.40 -2.69
CA PHE A 311 7.55 1.84 -2.67
C PHE A 311 6.04 2.13 -2.76
N GLY A 312 5.23 1.24 -3.30
CA GLY A 312 3.78 1.43 -3.42
C GLY A 312 3.04 1.48 -2.08
N PHE A 313 3.61 0.91 -1.01
CA PHE A 313 3.04 0.93 0.33
C PHE A 313 3.70 1.97 1.27
N ALA A 314 4.67 2.72 0.75
CA ALA A 314 5.48 3.65 1.52
C ALA A 314 4.67 4.70 2.27
N ASN A 315 3.67 5.32 1.62
CA ASN A 315 2.84 6.35 2.22
C ASN A 315 2.05 5.83 3.42
N VAL A 316 1.49 4.61 3.33
CA VAL A 316 0.73 4.02 4.44
C VAL A 316 1.62 3.84 5.66
N LEU A 317 2.86 3.40 5.46
CA LEU A 317 3.77 3.11 6.57
C LEU A 317 4.45 4.37 7.13
N SER A 318 4.69 5.40 6.30
CA SER A 318 5.25 6.68 6.74
C SER A 318 4.26 7.54 7.52
N GLU A 319 2.96 7.41 7.23
CA GLU A 319 1.89 8.09 7.96
C GLU A 319 1.59 7.42 9.31
N ILE A 320 1.95 6.13 9.47
CA ILE A 320 1.97 5.48 10.77
C ILE A 320 3.27 5.93 11.45
N GLU A 321 3.20 6.93 12.35
CA GLU A 321 4.36 7.35 13.15
C GLU A 321 4.82 6.18 14.04
N ILE A 322 5.60 5.27 13.44
CA ILE A 322 6.18 4.14 14.15
C ILE A 322 7.34 4.67 14.99
N ILE A 323 7.31 4.41 16.29
CA ILE A 323 8.41 4.76 17.20
C ILE A 323 9.69 4.16 16.64
N LYS A 324 10.76 4.94 16.58
CA LYS A 324 12.08 4.49 16.08
C LYS A 324 12.55 3.18 16.72
N SER A 325 12.23 2.94 18.00
CA SER A 325 12.59 1.71 18.73
C SER A 325 11.84 0.47 18.25
N ASN A 326 10.60 0.62 17.73
CA ASN A 326 9.73 -0.49 17.32
C ASN A 326 9.64 -0.64 15.80
N PHE A 327 10.28 0.27 15.06
CA PHE A 327 10.21 0.34 13.61
C PHE A 327 10.66 -0.97 12.92
N LEU A 328 11.80 -1.52 13.32
CA LEU A 328 12.30 -2.77 12.76
C LEU A 328 11.37 -3.95 13.04
N ILE A 329 10.74 -3.97 14.21
CA ILE A 329 9.81 -5.03 14.61
C ILE A 329 8.51 -4.96 13.80
N ALA A 330 7.98 -3.75 13.62
CA ALA A 330 6.82 -3.49 12.79
C ALA A 330 7.07 -3.93 11.33
N LEU A 331 8.21 -3.50 10.78
CA LEU A 331 8.62 -3.87 9.43
C LEU A 331 8.82 -5.39 9.28
N PHE A 332 9.44 -6.03 10.26
CA PHE A 332 9.64 -7.48 10.26
C PHE A 332 8.31 -8.24 10.36
N GLY A 333 7.41 -7.82 11.26
CA GLY A 333 6.06 -8.38 11.37
C GLY A 333 5.27 -8.24 10.07
N PHE A 334 5.30 -7.05 9.47
CA PHE A 334 4.66 -6.79 8.17
C PHE A 334 5.18 -7.73 7.07
N ASN A 335 6.48 -7.89 6.93
CA ASN A 335 7.08 -8.75 5.91
C ASN A 335 6.78 -10.24 6.13
N ILE A 336 6.70 -10.71 7.38
CA ILE A 336 6.18 -12.05 7.70
C ILE A 336 4.73 -12.18 7.23
N GLY A 337 3.89 -11.19 7.48
CA GLY A 337 2.51 -11.16 7.01
C GLY A 337 2.40 -11.23 5.49
N VAL A 338 3.23 -10.46 4.77
CA VAL A 338 3.34 -10.51 3.31
C VAL A 338 3.67 -11.92 2.82
N GLU A 339 4.71 -12.55 3.37
CA GLU A 339 5.14 -13.90 2.99
C GLU A 339 4.03 -14.94 3.27
N LEU A 340 3.39 -14.88 4.44
CA LEU A 340 2.25 -15.75 4.77
C LEU A 340 1.07 -15.57 3.81
N GLY A 341 0.76 -14.33 3.42
CA GLY A 341 -0.28 -14.02 2.44
C GLY A 341 0.04 -14.61 1.07
N GLN A 342 1.27 -14.46 0.60
CA GLN A 342 1.74 -15.05 -0.66
C GLN A 342 1.67 -16.57 -0.63
N ILE A 343 2.20 -17.21 0.43
CA ILE A 343 2.16 -18.68 0.59
C ILE A 343 0.71 -19.18 0.56
N LEU A 344 -0.20 -18.50 1.24
CA LEU A 344 -1.62 -18.87 1.23
C LEU A 344 -2.20 -18.83 -0.19
N VAL A 345 -2.01 -17.73 -0.91
CA VAL A 345 -2.51 -17.58 -2.29
C VAL A 345 -1.92 -18.67 -3.19
N LEU A 346 -0.62 -18.89 -3.11
CA LEU A 346 0.07 -19.90 -3.92
C LEU A 346 -0.36 -21.33 -3.54
N ALA A 347 -0.62 -21.62 -2.27
CA ALA A 347 -1.13 -22.91 -1.82
C ALA A 347 -2.51 -23.24 -2.41
N PHE A 348 -3.34 -22.24 -2.64
CA PHE A 348 -4.64 -22.42 -3.33
C PHE A 348 -4.48 -22.50 -4.85
N LEU A 349 -3.65 -21.67 -5.44
CA LEU A 349 -3.52 -21.57 -6.90
C LEU A 349 -2.70 -22.73 -7.50
N TRP A 350 -1.68 -23.23 -6.81
CA TRP A 350 -0.79 -24.27 -7.33
C TRP A 350 -1.51 -25.59 -7.65
N PRO A 351 -2.36 -26.16 -6.78
CA PRO A 351 -3.14 -27.36 -7.11
C PRO A 351 -4.08 -27.16 -8.30
N ALA A 352 -4.76 -26.00 -8.34
CA ALA A 352 -5.65 -25.66 -9.46
C ALA A 352 -4.87 -25.58 -10.78
N PHE A 353 -3.69 -24.96 -10.78
CA PHE A 353 -2.80 -24.91 -11.94
C PHE A 353 -2.35 -26.30 -12.40
N LEU A 354 -1.98 -27.20 -11.48
CA LEU A 354 -1.61 -28.57 -11.80
C LEU A 354 -2.76 -29.38 -12.40
N MET A 355 -3.99 -29.12 -11.98
CA MET A 355 -5.17 -29.80 -12.56
C MET A 355 -5.42 -29.35 -14.00
N ILE A 356 -5.27 -28.06 -14.29
CA ILE A 356 -5.46 -27.50 -15.64
C ILE A 356 -4.30 -27.90 -16.57
N SER A 357 -3.06 -27.93 -16.06
CA SER A 357 -1.88 -28.28 -16.86
C SER A 357 -1.75 -29.78 -17.19
N LYS A 358 -2.57 -30.64 -16.54
CA LYS A 358 -2.62 -32.09 -16.78
C LYS A 358 -3.70 -32.51 -17.77
N GLU A 359 -4.16 -31.66 -18.70
CA GLU A 359 -5.01 -32.15 -19.77
C GLU A 359 -4.25 -33.20 -20.59
N PRO A 360 -4.84 -34.38 -20.79
CA PRO A 360 -4.17 -35.46 -21.52
C PRO A 360 -3.99 -35.04 -22.96
N ASN A 361 -2.79 -35.22 -23.47
CA ASN A 361 -2.44 -35.16 -24.89
C ASN A 361 -3.41 -36.10 -25.67
N GLN A 362 -4.56 -35.53 -26.10
CA GLN A 362 -5.41 -36.17 -27.10
C GLN A 362 -4.85 -35.94 -28.49
N ASN A 363 -3.69 -36.50 -28.80
CA ASN A 363 -3.22 -36.69 -30.16
C ASN A 363 -2.32 -37.89 -30.24
N GLN A 364 -2.93 -39.06 -30.02
CA GLN A 364 -2.48 -40.34 -30.58
C GLN A 364 -3.72 -41.03 -31.18
N PHE A 365 -4.07 -40.61 -32.38
CA PHE A 365 -4.72 -41.46 -33.37
C PHE A 365 -4.22 -41.04 -34.74
#